data_58b90ab3847a9c37cb8784b948fc0e25
#
_entry.id   58b90ab3847a9c37cb8784b948fc0e25
#
_cell.length_a   1.000
_cell.length_b   1.000
_cell.length_c   1.000
_cell.angle_alpha   90.00
_cell.angle_beta   90.00
_cell.angle_gamma   90.00
#
_symmetry.space_group_name_H-M   'P 1'
#
loop_
_entity.id
_entity.type
_entity.pdbx_description
1 polymer ?
#
loop_
_entity_poly.entity_id
_entity_poly.type
_entity_poly.pdbx_seq_one_letter_code
_entity_poly.pdbx_strand_id
1 'polypeptide(L)'
;MEMNDDVLIEVKHLKKYFLKSQGLLSTLFREDKGYIKAVDDVGFSIRRGEAFCVSGESGCGKTTLGKTILKLIEPDEGQIIYRGEDIAPLEQKEMRKWRTKMQIIFQDPYESLDPRAKVYDSISEPLIVNRLVKSYSETQERVMKALELAGLVPVENYIYKYPHNLSGGERQRVGIATALALEPEFIVADEPSSMLDVSVQANLLALLKRLRKEKNLTFLFITHDLSVAYCFSDRQAIMYLGKIVEIGPTSELAASPIHPYTKALLSVVPTIDHVKDQQPIVLRGETPNPDNIPPGCRFHPRCYCKVERCSVEEPKMVEYTPEHYAACWVQEEKKVKKGNKSCGNSIL
;
A
#
# COMPACT_ATOMS: atom_id res chain seq x y z
N MET A 1 -15.32 -12.12 -22.46
CA MET A 1 -14.86 -11.89 -21.08
C MET A 1 -15.35 -10.49 -20.73
N GLU A 2 -16.48 -10.40 -20.03
CA GLU A 2 -17.06 -9.12 -19.63
C GLU A 2 -16.03 -8.39 -18.76
N MET A 3 -15.61 -7.20 -19.20
CA MET A 3 -14.79 -6.32 -18.37
C MET A 3 -15.66 -5.92 -17.18
N ASN A 4 -15.22 -6.27 -15.99
CA ASN A 4 -15.89 -5.85 -14.76
C ASN A 4 -15.64 -4.33 -14.63
N ASP A 5 -16.60 -3.52 -15.02
CA ASP A 5 -16.54 -2.03 -15.08
C ASP A 5 -16.23 -1.39 -13.71
N ASP A 6 -16.27 -2.21 -12.66
CA ASP A 6 -16.04 -1.80 -11.28
C ASP A 6 -14.54 -1.78 -10.88
N VAL A 7 -13.66 -2.49 -11.62
CA VAL A 7 -12.22 -2.55 -11.31
C VAL A 7 -11.50 -1.35 -11.92
N LEU A 8 -10.86 -0.53 -11.07
CA LEU A 8 -10.04 0.61 -11.50
C LEU A 8 -8.61 0.21 -11.79
N ILE A 9 -8.01 -0.60 -10.91
CA ILE A 9 -6.63 -1.10 -11.02
C ILE A 9 -6.62 -2.61 -10.87
N GLU A 10 -5.90 -3.29 -11.76
CA GLU A 10 -5.59 -4.72 -11.65
C GLU A 10 -4.08 -4.92 -11.81
N VAL A 11 -3.47 -5.58 -10.86
CA VAL A 11 -2.05 -5.93 -10.83
C VAL A 11 -1.93 -7.43 -11.03
N LYS A 12 -1.10 -7.86 -11.99
CA LYS A 12 -0.89 -9.28 -12.32
C LYS A 12 0.58 -9.62 -12.36
N HIS A 13 1.00 -10.59 -11.55
CA HIS A 13 2.35 -11.14 -11.54
C HIS A 13 3.46 -10.07 -11.48
N LEU A 14 3.20 -8.98 -10.76
CA LEU A 14 4.09 -7.82 -10.70
C LEU A 14 5.38 -8.19 -9.97
N LYS A 15 6.53 -7.87 -10.60
CA LYS A 15 7.85 -8.06 -10.01
C LYS A 15 8.66 -6.78 -10.09
N LYS A 16 9.41 -6.51 -9.01
CA LYS A 16 10.43 -5.48 -8.96
C LYS A 16 11.60 -5.92 -8.10
N TYR A 17 12.76 -6.02 -8.74
CA TYR A 17 14.01 -6.46 -8.13
C TYR A 17 15.05 -5.35 -8.21
N PHE A 18 15.88 -5.24 -7.19
CA PHE A 18 17.01 -4.33 -7.18
C PHE A 18 18.31 -5.12 -7.12
N LEU A 19 19.33 -4.65 -7.83
CA LEU A 19 20.68 -5.22 -7.71
C LEU A 19 21.22 -4.95 -6.30
N LYS A 20 21.81 -5.94 -5.69
CA LYS A 20 22.54 -5.76 -4.43
C LYS A 20 23.69 -4.77 -4.63
N SER A 21 23.78 -3.77 -3.76
CA SER A 21 24.93 -2.87 -3.74
C SER A 21 26.17 -3.65 -3.34
N GLN A 22 27.11 -3.78 -4.24
CA GLN A 22 28.41 -4.39 -3.95
C GLN A 22 29.35 -3.33 -3.40
N GLY A 23 30.00 -3.60 -2.26
CA GLY A 23 31.14 -2.81 -1.79
C GLY A 23 32.29 -2.87 -2.81
N LEU A 24 33.15 -1.85 -2.85
CA LEU A 24 34.27 -1.68 -3.81
C LEU A 24 35.20 -2.91 -3.94
N LEU A 25 35.24 -3.81 -2.94
CA LEU A 25 36.06 -5.02 -2.92
C LEU A 25 35.43 -6.22 -3.64
N SER A 26 34.11 -6.27 -3.81
CA SER A 26 33.40 -7.40 -4.44
C SER A 26 33.50 -7.41 -5.96
N THR A 27 33.92 -6.29 -6.59
CA THR A 27 34.19 -6.21 -8.03
C THR A 27 35.41 -7.03 -8.46
N LEU A 28 36.28 -7.41 -7.54
CA LEU A 28 37.47 -8.24 -7.78
C LEU A 28 37.20 -9.75 -7.73
N PHE A 29 36.15 -10.16 -7.01
CA PHE A 29 35.69 -11.56 -6.97
C PHE A 29 34.36 -11.62 -7.73
N ARG A 30 34.30 -12.39 -8.83
CA ARG A 30 33.07 -12.67 -9.61
C ARG A 30 32.03 -13.40 -8.75
N GLU A 31 31.48 -12.76 -7.73
CA GLU A 31 30.33 -13.27 -7.00
C GLU A 31 29.05 -12.98 -7.78
N ASP A 32 28.13 -13.94 -7.81
CA ASP A 32 26.83 -13.82 -8.47
C ASP A 32 26.12 -12.56 -7.99
N LYS A 33 25.71 -11.73 -8.94
CA LYS A 33 24.91 -10.52 -8.68
C LYS A 33 23.56 -10.91 -8.09
N GLY A 34 23.48 -11.01 -6.77
CA GLY A 34 22.22 -11.27 -6.10
C GLY A 34 21.23 -10.12 -6.28
N TYR A 35 19.94 -10.42 -6.24
CA TYR A 35 18.85 -9.44 -6.34
C TYR A 35 18.08 -9.36 -5.02
N ILE A 36 17.67 -8.14 -4.66
CA ILE A 36 16.67 -7.88 -3.63
C ILE A 36 15.30 -7.96 -4.30
N LYS A 37 14.50 -8.94 -3.98
CA LYS A 37 13.15 -9.13 -4.52
C LYS A 37 12.15 -8.31 -3.74
N ALA A 38 12.10 -6.99 -3.98
CA ALA A 38 11.24 -6.07 -3.25
C ALA A 38 9.74 -6.29 -3.52
N VAL A 39 9.38 -6.65 -4.74
CA VAL A 39 8.05 -7.11 -5.16
C VAL A 39 8.25 -8.36 -5.98
N ASP A 40 7.63 -9.48 -5.60
CA ASP A 40 7.87 -10.78 -6.23
C ASP A 40 6.56 -11.53 -6.45
N ASP A 41 6.08 -11.48 -7.67
CA ASP A 41 4.85 -12.16 -8.12
C ASP A 41 3.59 -11.71 -7.34
N VAL A 42 3.38 -10.39 -7.27
CA VAL A 42 2.23 -9.78 -6.57
C VAL A 42 1.07 -9.58 -7.54
N GLY A 43 -0.14 -9.98 -7.12
CA GLY A 43 -1.36 -9.78 -7.88
C GLY A 43 -2.56 -9.47 -6.98
N PHE A 44 -3.35 -8.46 -7.37
CA PHE A 44 -4.63 -8.07 -6.75
C PHE A 44 -5.38 -7.08 -7.65
N SER A 45 -6.63 -6.81 -7.32
CA SER A 45 -7.43 -5.76 -7.96
C SER A 45 -7.95 -4.76 -6.93
N ILE A 46 -8.16 -3.51 -7.37
CA ILE A 46 -8.77 -2.43 -6.60
C ILE A 46 -9.97 -1.93 -7.36
N ARG A 47 -11.14 -1.88 -6.69
CA ARG A 47 -12.40 -1.39 -7.27
C ARG A 47 -12.46 0.13 -7.22
N ARG A 48 -13.29 0.74 -8.07
CA ARG A 48 -13.53 2.20 -8.03
C ARG A 48 -14.11 2.61 -6.68
N GLY A 49 -13.57 3.69 -6.10
CA GLY A 49 -13.99 4.19 -4.78
C GLY A 49 -13.59 3.30 -3.61
N GLU A 50 -12.87 2.19 -3.84
CA GLU A 50 -12.36 1.31 -2.80
C GLU A 50 -11.15 1.93 -2.07
N ALA A 51 -11.05 1.72 -0.78
CA ALA A 51 -9.82 1.85 -0.02
C ALA A 51 -9.19 0.46 0.17
N PHE A 52 -8.20 0.13 -0.63
CA PHE A 52 -7.42 -1.09 -0.52
C PHE A 52 -6.14 -0.82 0.27
N CYS A 53 -5.86 -1.60 1.30
CA CYS A 53 -4.67 -1.42 2.12
C CYS A 53 -3.62 -2.49 1.85
N VAL A 54 -2.34 -2.10 1.87
CA VAL A 54 -1.20 -3.03 1.94
C VAL A 54 -0.47 -2.80 3.24
N SER A 55 -0.46 -3.82 4.11
CA SER A 55 0.19 -3.76 5.42
C SER A 55 1.29 -4.81 5.56
N GLY A 56 2.20 -4.61 6.51
CA GLY A 56 3.31 -5.52 6.83
C GLY A 56 4.47 -4.79 7.49
N GLU A 57 5.45 -5.53 7.95
CA GLU A 57 6.65 -4.97 8.60
C GLU A 57 7.42 -4.01 7.68
N SER A 58 8.22 -3.11 8.29
CA SER A 58 9.09 -2.20 7.52
C SER A 58 10.04 -2.99 6.61
N GLY A 59 10.32 -2.46 5.42
CA GLY A 59 11.21 -3.11 4.45
C GLY A 59 10.63 -4.31 3.70
N CYS A 60 9.35 -4.68 3.88
CA CYS A 60 8.75 -5.82 3.15
C CYS A 60 8.38 -5.53 1.68
N GLY A 61 8.57 -4.28 1.19
CA GLY A 61 8.35 -3.93 -0.23
C GLY A 61 7.11 -3.07 -0.52
N LYS A 62 6.34 -2.62 0.47
CA LYS A 62 5.09 -1.85 0.30
C LYS A 62 5.25 -0.56 -0.50
N THR A 63 6.19 0.29 -0.09
CA THR A 63 6.52 1.56 -0.80
C THR A 63 6.97 1.29 -2.23
N THR A 64 7.79 0.26 -2.44
CA THR A 64 8.22 -0.16 -3.79
C THR A 64 7.02 -0.59 -4.62
N LEU A 65 6.09 -1.37 -4.07
CA LEU A 65 4.85 -1.78 -4.75
C LEU A 65 4.03 -0.55 -5.18
N GLY A 66 3.77 0.39 -4.28
CA GLY A 66 3.02 1.61 -4.60
C GLY A 66 3.69 2.46 -5.68
N LYS A 67 5.00 2.68 -5.57
CA LYS A 67 5.79 3.42 -6.57
C LYS A 67 5.84 2.71 -7.92
N THR A 68 5.87 1.37 -7.94
CA THR A 68 5.86 0.58 -9.18
C THR A 68 4.49 0.65 -9.87
N ILE A 69 3.38 0.57 -9.13
CA ILE A 69 2.03 0.72 -9.68
C ILE A 69 1.84 2.10 -10.35
N LEU A 70 2.41 3.16 -9.77
CA LEU A 70 2.41 4.50 -10.35
C LEU A 70 3.45 4.70 -11.48
N LYS A 71 4.22 3.66 -11.82
CA LYS A 71 5.32 3.79 -12.80
C LYS A 71 6.33 4.91 -12.44
N LEU A 72 6.50 5.16 -11.13
CA LEU A 72 7.64 5.96 -10.62
C LEU A 72 8.90 5.12 -10.54
N ILE A 73 8.73 3.80 -10.41
CA ILE A 73 9.75 2.77 -10.54
C ILE A 73 9.27 1.81 -11.63
N GLU A 74 10.14 1.53 -12.62
CA GLU A 74 9.80 0.60 -13.70
C GLU A 74 9.66 -0.83 -13.16
N PRO A 75 8.57 -1.55 -13.48
CA PRO A 75 8.46 -2.97 -13.18
C PRO A 75 9.47 -3.78 -13.99
N ASP A 76 9.92 -4.92 -13.44
CA ASP A 76 10.77 -5.86 -14.20
C ASP A 76 9.92 -6.86 -14.96
N GLU A 77 8.78 -7.28 -14.40
CA GLU A 77 7.80 -8.18 -15.02
C GLU A 77 6.40 -7.90 -14.50
N GLY A 78 5.39 -8.45 -15.18
CA GLY A 78 3.97 -8.37 -14.80
C GLY A 78 3.21 -7.25 -15.51
N GLN A 79 1.95 -7.09 -15.13
CA GLN A 79 1.04 -6.13 -15.73
C GLN A 79 0.45 -5.21 -14.68
N ILE A 80 0.20 -3.96 -15.09
CA ILE A 80 -0.50 -2.94 -14.30
C ILE A 80 -1.64 -2.43 -15.20
N ILE A 81 -2.83 -2.91 -14.98
CA ILE A 81 -3.99 -2.58 -15.78
C ILE A 81 -4.76 -1.46 -15.08
N TYR A 82 -4.80 -0.28 -15.68
CA TYR A 82 -5.54 0.88 -15.21
C TYR A 82 -6.69 1.17 -16.19
N ARG A 83 -7.94 1.11 -15.72
CA ARG A 83 -9.13 1.27 -16.57
C ARG A 83 -9.15 0.34 -17.78
N GLY A 84 -8.67 -0.88 -17.63
CA GLY A 84 -8.61 -1.87 -18.69
C GLY A 84 -7.43 -1.74 -19.65
N GLU A 85 -6.58 -0.71 -19.52
CA GLU A 85 -5.36 -0.52 -20.33
C GLU A 85 -4.12 -0.94 -19.51
N ASP A 86 -3.27 -1.81 -20.09
CA ASP A 86 -2.00 -2.16 -19.45
C ASP A 86 -1.00 -1.01 -19.59
N ILE A 87 -0.68 -0.38 -18.49
CA ILE A 87 0.25 0.75 -18.43
C ILE A 87 1.69 0.34 -18.16
N ALA A 88 1.95 -0.95 -17.84
CA ALA A 88 3.30 -1.42 -17.54
C ALA A 88 4.30 -1.20 -18.70
N PRO A 89 3.94 -1.44 -19.97
CA PRO A 89 4.87 -1.26 -21.09
C PRO A 89 5.03 0.21 -21.53
N LEU A 90 4.18 1.13 -21.06
CA LEU A 90 4.17 2.51 -21.53
C LEU A 90 5.46 3.27 -21.18
N GLU A 91 5.95 4.09 -22.11
CA GLU A 91 7.07 4.97 -21.84
C GLU A 91 6.70 6.16 -20.95
N GLN A 92 7.71 6.82 -20.37
CA GLN A 92 7.53 7.96 -19.46
C GLN A 92 6.73 9.12 -20.08
N LYS A 93 6.82 9.31 -21.40
CA LYS A 93 6.06 10.34 -22.14
C LYS A 93 4.57 9.99 -22.21
N GLU A 94 4.26 8.72 -22.42
CA GLU A 94 2.88 8.22 -22.52
C GLU A 94 2.20 8.21 -21.16
N MET A 95 2.97 7.95 -20.09
CA MET A 95 2.49 8.01 -18.70
C MET A 95 2.00 9.40 -18.27
N ARG A 96 2.38 10.47 -18.97
CA ARG A 96 2.01 11.85 -18.61
C ARG A 96 0.47 12.04 -18.51
N LYS A 97 -0.31 11.43 -19.42
CA LYS A 97 -1.77 11.50 -19.41
C LYS A 97 -2.38 10.81 -18.16
N TRP A 98 -1.72 9.75 -17.66
CA TRP A 98 -2.18 8.97 -16.53
C TRP A 98 -1.77 9.58 -15.20
N ARG A 99 -0.61 10.25 -15.14
CA ARG A 99 -0.09 10.87 -13.91
C ARG A 99 -1.00 11.94 -13.33
N THR A 100 -1.82 12.61 -14.13
CA THR A 100 -2.85 13.55 -13.60
C THR A 100 -3.96 12.81 -12.88
N LYS A 101 -4.21 11.54 -13.22
CA LYS A 101 -5.28 10.71 -12.65
C LYS A 101 -4.82 9.79 -11.52
N MET A 102 -3.50 9.56 -11.44
CA MET A 102 -2.87 8.68 -10.45
C MET A 102 -1.85 9.50 -9.67
N GLN A 103 -2.11 9.73 -8.39
CA GLN A 103 -1.29 10.58 -7.55
C GLN A 103 -0.71 9.81 -6.36
N ILE A 104 0.31 10.39 -5.71
CA ILE A 104 0.92 9.85 -4.50
C ILE A 104 0.89 10.88 -3.38
N ILE A 105 0.61 10.41 -2.16
CA ILE A 105 0.85 11.14 -0.91
C ILE A 105 2.03 10.44 -0.25
N PHE A 106 3.13 11.15 -0.07
CA PHE A 106 4.38 10.61 0.46
C PHE A 106 4.35 10.50 1.99
N GLN A 107 5.20 9.60 2.50
CA GLN A 107 5.42 9.39 3.93
C GLN A 107 6.02 10.62 4.60
N ASP A 108 7.07 11.20 4.00
CA ASP A 108 7.72 12.40 4.49
C ASP A 108 7.22 13.63 3.74
N PRO A 109 6.51 14.54 4.41
CA PRO A 109 6.05 15.78 3.79
C PRO A 109 7.20 16.72 3.41
N TYR A 110 8.41 16.55 3.97
CA TYR A 110 9.59 17.32 3.57
C TYR A 110 10.13 16.88 2.20
N GLU A 111 10.02 15.60 1.85
CA GLU A 111 10.43 15.11 0.53
C GLU A 111 9.47 15.53 -0.58
N SER A 112 8.23 15.88 -0.24
CA SER A 112 7.18 16.23 -1.22
C SER A 112 7.15 17.70 -1.61
N LEU A 113 7.81 18.59 -0.86
CA LEU A 113 7.75 20.04 -1.05
C LEU A 113 9.14 20.66 -1.22
N ASP A 114 9.33 21.49 -2.26
CA ASP A 114 10.56 22.30 -2.37
C ASP A 114 10.56 23.34 -1.24
N PRO A 115 11.55 23.33 -0.33
CA PRO A 115 11.61 24.26 0.80
C PRO A 115 11.75 25.74 0.37
N ARG A 116 12.10 26.00 -0.89
CA ARG A 116 12.25 27.34 -1.47
C ARG A 116 11.00 27.83 -2.20
N ALA A 117 10.04 26.94 -2.45
CA ALA A 117 8.77 27.27 -3.08
C ALA A 117 7.71 27.60 -2.03
N LYS A 118 6.84 28.56 -2.31
CA LYS A 118 5.66 28.83 -1.49
C LYS A 118 4.61 27.73 -1.68
N VAL A 119 3.68 27.62 -0.75
CA VAL A 119 2.55 26.69 -0.85
C VAL A 119 1.79 26.89 -2.17
N TYR A 120 1.56 28.15 -2.57
CA TYR A 120 0.96 28.47 -3.88
C TYR A 120 1.71 27.83 -5.04
N ASP A 121 3.03 28.00 -5.07
CA ASP A 121 3.87 27.53 -6.17
C ASP A 121 3.85 26.00 -6.24
N SER A 122 3.95 25.31 -5.07
CA SER A 122 3.91 23.84 -4.99
C SER A 122 2.62 23.24 -5.53
N ILE A 123 1.47 23.90 -5.30
CA ILE A 123 0.15 23.42 -5.76
C ILE A 123 -0.12 23.84 -7.21
N SER A 124 0.33 25.03 -7.62
CA SER A 124 0.07 25.55 -8.97
C SER A 124 0.96 24.92 -10.04
N GLU A 125 2.20 24.56 -9.71
CA GLU A 125 3.16 23.98 -10.66
C GLU A 125 2.59 22.77 -11.42
N PRO A 126 2.06 21.72 -10.79
CA PRO A 126 1.50 20.58 -11.53
C PRO A 126 0.30 20.94 -12.39
N LEU A 127 -0.47 21.97 -12.05
CA LEU A 127 -1.58 22.48 -12.86
C LEU A 127 -1.07 23.14 -14.15
N ILE A 128 -0.02 23.97 -14.01
CA ILE A 128 0.59 24.72 -15.12
C ILE A 128 1.34 23.77 -16.06
N VAL A 129 2.19 22.89 -15.51
CA VAL A 129 3.00 21.94 -16.30
C VAL A 129 2.11 20.98 -17.11
N ASN A 130 0.97 20.56 -16.56
CA ASN A 130 0.02 19.71 -17.26
C ASN A 130 -1.00 20.49 -18.10
N ARG A 131 -0.88 21.84 -18.19
CA ARG A 131 -1.75 22.73 -18.98
C ARG A 131 -3.23 22.59 -18.62
N LEU A 132 -3.51 22.38 -17.34
CA LEU A 132 -4.88 22.22 -16.82
C LEU A 132 -5.56 23.55 -16.50
N VAL A 133 -4.81 24.63 -16.56
CA VAL A 133 -5.25 26.02 -16.31
C VAL A 133 -4.78 26.93 -17.44
N LYS A 134 -5.59 27.95 -17.74
CA LYS A 134 -5.36 28.88 -18.87
C LYS A 134 -5.04 30.30 -18.41
N SER A 135 -5.32 30.65 -17.16
CA SER A 135 -5.12 31.99 -16.62
C SER A 135 -4.64 31.94 -15.17
N TYR A 136 -4.06 33.07 -14.72
CA TYR A 136 -3.68 33.21 -13.32
C TYR A 136 -4.88 33.10 -12.35
N SER A 137 -6.01 33.72 -12.72
CA SER A 137 -7.22 33.66 -11.91
C SER A 137 -7.75 32.23 -11.74
N GLU A 138 -7.77 31.44 -12.82
CA GLU A 138 -8.18 30.03 -12.77
C GLU A 138 -7.22 29.20 -11.91
N THR A 139 -5.89 29.47 -12.03
CA THR A 139 -4.88 28.80 -11.22
C THR A 139 -5.09 29.10 -9.74
N GLN A 140 -5.31 30.36 -9.39
CA GLN A 140 -5.53 30.81 -8.02
C GLN A 140 -6.79 30.16 -7.43
N GLU A 141 -7.89 30.14 -8.16
CA GLU A 141 -9.14 29.49 -7.74
C GLU A 141 -8.94 27.99 -7.44
N ARG A 142 -8.24 27.26 -8.31
CA ARG A 142 -7.97 25.85 -8.12
C ARG A 142 -7.03 25.57 -6.94
N VAL A 143 -6.02 26.42 -6.74
CA VAL A 143 -5.11 26.33 -5.59
C VAL A 143 -5.86 26.56 -4.28
N MET A 144 -6.71 27.61 -4.21
CA MET A 144 -7.51 27.92 -3.03
C MET A 144 -8.46 26.75 -2.70
N LYS A 145 -9.19 26.24 -3.71
CA LYS A 145 -10.08 25.08 -3.56
C LYS A 145 -9.33 23.82 -3.07
N ALA A 146 -8.13 23.57 -3.57
CA ALA A 146 -7.33 22.44 -3.12
C ALA A 146 -6.92 22.57 -1.65
N LEU A 147 -6.54 23.78 -1.19
CA LEU A 147 -6.22 24.05 0.21
C LEU A 147 -7.44 23.89 1.12
N GLU A 148 -8.61 24.38 0.70
CA GLU A 148 -9.87 24.20 1.44
C GLU A 148 -10.23 22.71 1.59
N LEU A 149 -10.13 21.94 0.50
CA LEU A 149 -10.38 20.50 0.51
C LEU A 149 -9.44 19.77 1.48
N ALA A 150 -8.18 20.19 1.56
CA ALA A 150 -7.20 19.64 2.50
C ALA A 150 -7.39 20.14 3.94
N GLY A 151 -8.37 21.04 4.19
CA GLY A 151 -8.68 21.59 5.52
C GLY A 151 -7.68 22.63 5.99
N LEU A 152 -7.01 23.34 5.07
CA LEU A 152 -6.13 24.47 5.36
C LEU A 152 -6.92 25.78 5.24
N VAL A 153 -7.68 26.10 6.27
CA VAL A 153 -8.58 27.27 6.32
C VAL A 153 -8.30 28.13 7.55
N PRO A 154 -8.35 29.49 7.46
CA PRO A 154 -8.53 30.28 6.24
C PRO A 154 -7.35 30.15 5.28
N VAL A 155 -7.61 30.06 3.97
CA VAL A 155 -6.59 29.78 2.94
C VAL A 155 -5.49 30.83 2.90
N GLU A 156 -5.86 32.10 3.16
CA GLU A 156 -4.96 33.26 3.18
C GLU A 156 -3.79 33.09 4.16
N ASN A 157 -4.03 32.34 5.23
CA ASN A 157 -3.02 32.06 6.25
C ASN A 157 -1.93 31.11 5.78
N TYR A 158 -2.12 30.40 4.67
CA TYR A 158 -1.23 29.31 4.20
C TYR A 158 -0.63 29.59 2.85
N ILE A 159 -1.38 30.16 1.90
CA ILE A 159 -1.08 30.21 0.48
C ILE A 159 0.30 30.82 0.13
N TYR A 160 0.77 31.79 0.93
CA TYR A 160 2.04 32.47 0.71
C TYR A 160 3.16 32.04 1.68
N LYS A 161 2.88 31.07 2.57
CA LYS A 161 3.89 30.51 3.47
C LYS A 161 4.85 29.59 2.72
N TYR A 162 6.04 29.45 3.29
CA TYR A 162 7.01 28.43 2.88
C TYR A 162 6.85 27.17 3.75
N PRO A 163 7.27 25.97 3.27
CA PRO A 163 7.15 24.74 4.02
C PRO A 163 7.75 24.78 5.42
N HIS A 164 8.86 25.49 5.63
CA HIS A 164 9.50 25.63 6.94
C HIS A 164 8.68 26.46 7.96
N ASN A 165 7.68 27.23 7.51
CA ASN A 165 6.76 27.99 8.37
C ASN A 165 5.48 27.20 8.73
N LEU A 166 5.42 25.91 8.36
CA LEU A 166 4.28 25.04 8.59
C LEU A 166 4.65 23.94 9.61
N SER A 167 3.67 23.48 10.40
CA SER A 167 3.77 22.27 11.19
C SER A 167 3.83 21.02 10.29
N GLY A 168 4.24 19.86 10.84
CA GLY A 168 4.26 18.60 10.10
C GLY A 168 2.91 18.23 9.50
N GLY A 169 1.83 18.37 10.29
CA GLY A 169 0.47 18.11 9.82
C GLY A 169 -0.02 19.07 8.74
N GLU A 170 0.35 20.39 8.84
CA GLU A 170 0.03 21.36 7.79
C GLU A 170 0.79 21.07 6.49
N ARG A 171 2.07 20.69 6.55
CA ARG A 171 2.85 20.26 5.37
C ARG A 171 2.23 19.05 4.70
N GLN A 172 1.84 18.04 5.48
CA GLN A 172 1.16 16.87 4.95
C GLN A 172 -0.14 17.23 4.24
N ARG A 173 -0.92 18.18 4.79
CA ARG A 173 -2.12 18.70 4.14
C ARG A 173 -1.82 19.49 2.87
N VAL A 174 -0.69 20.19 2.78
CA VAL A 174 -0.25 20.83 1.53
C VAL A 174 0.08 19.77 0.48
N GLY A 175 0.79 18.69 0.83
CA GLY A 175 1.03 17.57 -0.06
C GLY A 175 -0.27 16.91 -0.57
N ILE A 176 -1.27 16.76 0.31
CA ILE A 176 -2.61 16.28 -0.08
C ILE A 176 -3.28 17.29 -1.02
N ALA A 177 -3.22 18.60 -0.74
CA ALA A 177 -3.77 19.64 -1.61
C ALA A 177 -3.13 19.59 -3.01
N THR A 178 -1.82 19.40 -3.08
CA THR A 178 -1.09 19.27 -4.36
C THR A 178 -1.60 18.08 -5.18
N ALA A 179 -1.79 16.93 -4.54
CA ALA A 179 -2.36 15.75 -5.20
C ALA A 179 -3.81 16.00 -5.67
N LEU A 180 -4.65 16.61 -4.81
CA LEU A 180 -6.07 16.87 -5.10
C LEU A 180 -6.28 17.94 -6.18
N ALA A 181 -5.35 18.88 -6.35
CA ALA A 181 -5.44 19.93 -7.37
C ALA A 181 -5.56 19.38 -8.79
N LEU A 182 -5.01 18.19 -9.04
CA LEU A 182 -5.07 17.48 -10.31
C LEU A 182 -6.37 16.69 -10.52
N GLU A 183 -7.26 16.66 -9.53
CA GLU A 183 -8.52 15.89 -9.56
C GLU A 183 -8.27 14.41 -9.93
N PRO A 184 -7.47 13.70 -9.13
CA PRO A 184 -7.13 12.31 -9.38
C PRO A 184 -8.34 11.38 -9.18
N GLU A 185 -8.23 10.17 -9.73
CA GLU A 185 -9.17 9.08 -9.48
C GLU A 185 -8.57 8.03 -8.55
N PHE A 186 -7.24 7.93 -8.56
CA PHE A 186 -6.47 6.98 -7.77
C PHE A 186 -5.34 7.68 -7.00
N ILE A 187 -5.22 7.35 -5.72
CA ILE A 187 -4.18 7.89 -4.85
C ILE A 187 -3.48 6.74 -4.14
N VAL A 188 -2.17 6.67 -4.29
CA VAL A 188 -1.31 5.87 -3.41
C VAL A 188 -0.97 6.74 -2.20
N ALA A 189 -1.40 6.33 -1.01
CA ALA A 189 -1.07 6.98 0.25
C ALA A 189 -0.02 6.14 0.98
N ASP A 190 1.25 6.52 0.85
CA ASP A 190 2.38 5.79 1.40
C ASP A 190 2.70 6.30 2.81
N GLU A 191 2.24 5.58 3.83
CA GLU A 191 2.36 5.89 5.25
C GLU A 191 2.04 7.37 5.59
N PRO A 192 0.92 7.93 5.13
CA PRO A 192 0.68 9.37 5.10
C PRO A 192 0.58 10.03 6.49
N SER A 193 0.55 9.25 7.55
CA SER A 193 0.37 9.71 8.93
C SER A 193 1.45 9.23 9.89
N SER A 194 2.46 8.47 9.45
CA SER A 194 3.46 7.84 10.32
C SER A 194 4.38 8.84 11.05
N MET A 195 4.57 10.05 10.50
CA MET A 195 5.40 11.11 11.07
C MET A 195 4.61 12.12 11.93
N LEU A 196 3.33 11.84 12.20
CA LEU A 196 2.43 12.75 12.90
C LEU A 196 2.07 12.21 14.29
N ASP A 197 1.79 13.12 15.22
CA ASP A 197 1.23 12.72 16.52
C ASP A 197 -0.18 12.12 16.37
N VAL A 198 -0.61 11.34 17.36
CA VAL A 198 -1.86 10.54 17.31
C VAL A 198 -3.10 11.39 17.01
N SER A 199 -3.17 12.61 17.54
CA SER A 199 -4.33 13.49 17.36
C SER A 199 -4.39 14.04 15.94
N VAL A 200 -3.26 14.44 15.37
CA VAL A 200 -3.13 14.92 13.99
C VAL A 200 -3.35 13.77 13.01
N GLN A 201 -2.84 12.57 13.32
CA GLN A 201 -3.07 11.35 12.55
C GLN A 201 -4.57 11.03 12.42
N ALA A 202 -5.33 11.05 13.54
CA ALA A 202 -6.77 10.79 13.51
C ALA A 202 -7.52 11.81 12.63
N ASN A 203 -7.17 13.09 12.74
CA ASN A 203 -7.75 14.17 11.93
C ASN A 203 -7.42 14.01 10.44
N LEU A 204 -6.20 13.56 10.11
CA LEU A 204 -5.79 13.31 8.73
C LEU A 204 -6.56 12.13 8.12
N LEU A 205 -6.71 11.04 8.86
CA LEU A 205 -7.49 9.87 8.42
C LEU A 205 -8.97 10.22 8.20
N ALA A 206 -9.55 11.03 9.09
CA ALA A 206 -10.92 11.54 8.94
C ALA A 206 -11.07 12.40 7.66
N LEU A 207 -10.07 13.26 7.38
CA LEU A 207 -10.01 14.04 6.15
C LEU A 207 -9.98 13.13 4.90
N LEU A 208 -9.08 12.16 4.87
CA LEU A 208 -8.94 11.24 3.71
C LEU A 208 -10.22 10.40 3.50
N LYS A 209 -10.87 9.94 4.58
CA LYS A 209 -12.18 9.26 4.50
C LYS A 209 -13.27 10.14 3.91
N ARG A 210 -13.35 11.39 4.36
CA ARG A 210 -14.30 12.37 3.83
C ARG A 210 -14.06 12.61 2.34
N LEU A 211 -12.81 12.89 1.95
CA LEU A 211 -12.42 13.11 0.55
C LEU A 211 -12.72 11.89 -0.34
N ARG A 212 -12.43 10.67 0.15
CA ARG A 212 -12.79 9.43 -0.53
C ARG A 212 -14.28 9.40 -0.87
N LYS A 213 -15.14 9.64 0.12
CA LYS A 213 -16.60 9.61 -0.05
C LYS A 213 -17.12 10.73 -0.94
N GLU A 214 -16.66 11.97 -0.73
CA GLU A 214 -17.16 13.15 -1.46
C GLU A 214 -16.69 13.20 -2.92
N LYS A 215 -15.48 12.68 -3.21
CA LYS A 215 -14.86 12.72 -4.53
C LYS A 215 -14.81 11.36 -5.22
N ASN A 216 -15.37 10.33 -4.62
CA ASN A 216 -15.28 8.94 -5.10
C ASN A 216 -13.85 8.51 -5.42
N LEU A 217 -12.90 8.88 -4.54
CA LEU A 217 -11.49 8.57 -4.71
C LEU A 217 -11.22 7.10 -4.41
N THR A 218 -10.37 6.48 -5.22
CA THR A 218 -9.85 5.13 -4.97
C THR A 218 -8.48 5.25 -4.32
N PHE A 219 -8.24 4.46 -3.27
CA PHE A 219 -6.97 4.49 -2.53
C PHE A 219 -6.25 3.15 -2.56
N LEU A 220 -4.94 3.20 -2.80
CA LEU A 220 -4.01 2.21 -2.29
C LEU A 220 -3.34 2.81 -1.04
N PHE A 221 -3.75 2.34 0.12
CA PHE A 221 -3.24 2.82 1.40
C PHE A 221 -2.12 1.91 1.89
N ILE A 222 -0.94 2.43 2.15
CA ILE A 222 0.21 1.68 2.64
C ILE A 222 0.46 2.08 4.08
N THR A 223 0.55 1.10 4.98
CA THR A 223 0.88 1.34 6.39
C THR A 223 1.49 0.11 7.04
N HIS A 224 2.25 0.30 8.09
CA HIS A 224 2.67 -0.78 9.00
C HIS A 224 1.73 -0.88 10.22
N ASP A 225 0.84 0.09 10.45
CA ASP A 225 -0.12 0.11 11.55
C ASP A 225 -1.45 -0.54 11.12
N LEU A 226 -1.73 -1.73 11.67
CA LEU A 226 -2.94 -2.48 11.38
C LEU A 226 -4.21 -1.81 11.94
N SER A 227 -4.10 -1.01 13.01
CA SER A 227 -5.23 -0.25 13.55
C SER A 227 -5.69 0.80 12.56
N VAL A 228 -4.73 1.50 11.93
CA VAL A 228 -4.98 2.48 10.86
C VAL A 228 -5.59 1.77 9.65
N ALA A 229 -5.00 0.65 9.23
CA ALA A 229 -5.52 -0.15 8.12
C ALA A 229 -6.97 -0.58 8.37
N TYR A 230 -7.27 -1.12 9.56
CA TYR A 230 -8.62 -1.52 9.94
C TYR A 230 -9.62 -0.37 9.90
N CYS A 231 -9.20 0.79 10.38
CA CYS A 231 -10.08 1.98 10.37
C CYS A 231 -10.32 2.54 8.97
N PHE A 232 -9.40 2.40 8.02
CA PHE A 232 -9.46 3.13 6.75
C PHE A 232 -9.92 2.28 5.57
N SER A 233 -9.55 0.99 5.51
CA SER A 233 -9.70 0.16 4.31
C SER A 233 -10.92 -0.76 4.31
N ASP A 234 -11.42 -1.06 3.11
CA ASP A 234 -12.47 -2.05 2.87
C ASP A 234 -11.86 -3.45 2.74
N ARG A 235 -10.75 -3.57 1.99
CA ARG A 235 -9.97 -4.79 1.83
C ARG A 235 -8.51 -4.52 2.13
N GLN A 236 -7.81 -5.57 2.55
CA GLN A 236 -6.42 -5.49 2.96
C GLN A 236 -5.61 -6.67 2.44
N ALA A 237 -4.37 -6.41 2.04
CA ALA A 237 -3.34 -7.40 1.77
C ALA A 237 -2.22 -7.28 2.80
N ILE A 238 -1.78 -8.42 3.32
CA ILE A 238 -0.64 -8.51 4.22
C ILE A 238 0.58 -8.94 3.42
N MET A 239 1.62 -8.10 3.44
CA MET A 239 2.84 -8.31 2.67
C MET A 239 4.00 -8.72 3.59
N TYR A 240 4.77 -9.72 3.16
CA TYR A 240 5.95 -10.20 3.85
C TYR A 240 7.07 -10.52 2.85
N LEU A 241 8.24 -9.88 3.00
CA LEU A 241 9.42 -10.06 2.15
C LEU A 241 9.09 -10.11 0.64
N GLY A 242 8.37 -9.11 0.13
CA GLY A 242 8.05 -8.97 -1.29
C GLY A 242 6.84 -9.76 -1.78
N LYS A 243 6.16 -10.55 -0.93
CA LYS A 243 4.97 -11.33 -1.32
C LYS A 243 3.74 -10.98 -0.48
N ILE A 244 2.56 -11.07 -1.09
CA ILE A 244 1.31 -11.08 -0.35
C ILE A 244 1.12 -12.48 0.24
N VAL A 245 0.92 -12.55 1.56
CA VAL A 245 0.72 -13.79 2.30
C VAL A 245 -0.74 -14.03 2.70
N GLU A 246 -1.51 -12.96 2.79
CA GLU A 246 -2.95 -13.00 3.05
C GLU A 246 -3.63 -11.77 2.43
N ILE A 247 -4.83 -11.93 1.87
CA ILE A 247 -5.63 -10.85 1.29
C ILE A 247 -7.11 -11.13 1.48
N GLY A 248 -7.88 -10.14 1.88
CA GLY A 248 -9.33 -10.29 2.07
C GLY A 248 -10.02 -9.01 2.54
N PRO A 249 -11.33 -9.09 2.82
CA PRO A 249 -12.06 -8.02 3.50
C PRO A 249 -11.40 -7.68 4.83
N THR A 250 -11.23 -6.41 5.13
CA THR A 250 -10.51 -5.96 6.35
C THR A 250 -11.17 -6.49 7.62
N SER A 251 -12.50 -6.54 7.66
CA SER A 251 -13.26 -7.13 8.78
C SER A 251 -12.97 -8.61 8.98
N GLU A 252 -12.85 -9.39 7.90
CA GLU A 252 -12.54 -10.82 7.95
C GLU A 252 -11.11 -11.07 8.42
N LEU A 253 -10.15 -10.32 7.90
CA LEU A 253 -8.76 -10.41 8.35
C LEU A 253 -8.63 -10.12 9.85
N ALA A 254 -9.38 -9.14 10.36
CA ALA A 254 -9.36 -8.79 11.78
C ALA A 254 -10.05 -9.85 12.66
N ALA A 255 -11.21 -10.38 12.22
CA ALA A 255 -11.99 -11.33 13.00
C ALA A 255 -11.44 -12.76 12.92
N SER A 256 -10.94 -13.16 11.76
CA SER A 256 -10.55 -14.55 11.46
C SER A 256 -9.30 -14.63 10.60
N PRO A 257 -8.14 -14.08 11.06
CA PRO A 257 -6.89 -14.14 10.32
C PRO A 257 -6.49 -15.60 10.06
N ILE A 258 -5.98 -15.88 8.87
CA ILE A 258 -5.65 -17.24 8.43
C ILE A 258 -4.15 -17.48 8.57
N HIS A 259 -3.33 -16.61 7.96
CA HIS A 259 -1.88 -16.79 7.96
C HIS A 259 -1.26 -16.56 9.35
N PRO A 260 -0.31 -17.39 9.82
CA PRO A 260 0.30 -17.23 11.14
C PRO A 260 0.98 -15.88 11.37
N TYR A 261 1.52 -15.26 10.33
CA TYR A 261 2.09 -13.91 10.39
C TYR A 261 1.01 -12.86 10.67
N THR A 262 -0.12 -12.90 9.98
CA THR A 262 -1.26 -11.99 10.20
C THR A 262 -1.78 -12.13 11.63
N LYS A 263 -1.90 -13.37 12.13
CA LYS A 263 -2.29 -13.64 13.53
C LYS A 263 -1.35 -13.01 14.53
N ALA A 264 -0.05 -13.14 14.30
CA ALA A 264 0.96 -12.54 15.18
C ALA A 264 0.90 -11.01 15.15
N LEU A 265 0.78 -10.40 13.96
CA LEU A 265 0.63 -8.95 13.84
C LEU A 265 -0.63 -8.42 14.57
N LEU A 266 -1.77 -9.09 14.39
CA LEU A 266 -3.02 -8.69 15.04
C LEU A 266 -3.03 -8.94 16.54
N SER A 267 -2.28 -9.92 17.03
CA SER A 267 -2.23 -10.24 18.48
C SER A 267 -1.62 -9.14 19.34
N VAL A 268 -0.89 -8.20 18.75
CA VAL A 268 -0.28 -7.05 19.45
C VAL A 268 -1.05 -5.75 19.25
N VAL A 269 -2.10 -5.75 18.43
CA VAL A 269 -2.97 -4.57 18.19
C VAL A 269 -3.92 -4.42 19.37
N PRO A 270 -3.94 -3.27 20.07
CA PRO A 270 -4.92 -3.00 21.11
C PRO A 270 -6.34 -2.97 20.50
N THR A 271 -7.22 -3.87 20.92
CA THR A 271 -8.64 -3.88 20.53
C THR A 271 -9.48 -3.17 21.58
N ILE A 272 -10.42 -2.32 21.13
CA ILE A 272 -11.37 -1.60 22.03
C ILE A 272 -12.36 -2.58 22.63
N ASP A 273 -12.74 -3.63 21.90
CA ASP A 273 -13.54 -4.72 22.40
C ASP A 273 -12.63 -5.72 23.10
N HIS A 274 -12.76 -5.79 24.40
CA HIS A 274 -12.08 -6.73 25.28
C HIS A 274 -12.25 -8.18 24.82
N VAL A 275 -11.47 -8.63 23.86
CA VAL A 275 -11.17 -10.06 23.71
C VAL A 275 -10.20 -10.38 24.83
N LYS A 276 -10.78 -10.70 25.99
CA LYS A 276 -10.06 -11.16 27.17
C LYS A 276 -9.14 -12.31 26.78
N ASP A 277 -7.90 -12.24 27.23
CA ASP A 277 -6.93 -13.34 27.35
C ASP A 277 -6.21 -13.86 26.11
N GLN A 278 -6.16 -13.15 24.99
CA GLN A 278 -5.20 -13.54 23.96
C GLN A 278 -3.81 -12.98 24.31
N GLN A 279 -2.92 -13.88 24.74
CA GLN A 279 -1.51 -13.51 24.93
C GLN A 279 -0.89 -13.12 23.58
N PRO A 280 -0.07 -12.04 23.52
CA PRO A 280 0.63 -11.66 22.30
C PRO A 280 1.45 -12.84 21.75
N ILE A 281 1.33 -13.08 20.45
CA ILE A 281 2.15 -14.08 19.77
C ILE A 281 3.52 -13.47 19.52
N VAL A 282 4.50 -13.86 20.33
CA VAL A 282 5.88 -13.40 20.18
C VAL A 282 6.55 -14.16 19.04
N LEU A 283 6.86 -13.44 17.95
CA LEU A 283 7.64 -13.98 16.85
C LEU A 283 9.11 -14.10 17.26
N ARG A 284 9.71 -15.27 17.00
CA ARG A 284 11.13 -15.51 17.31
C ARG A 284 12.00 -15.00 16.16
N GLY A 285 13.10 -14.35 16.52
CA GLY A 285 14.08 -13.82 15.57
C GLY A 285 13.63 -12.54 14.86
N GLU A 286 14.54 -11.93 14.14
CA GLU A 286 14.33 -10.74 13.33
C GLU A 286 13.76 -11.10 11.96
N THR A 287 13.19 -10.11 11.25
CA THR A 287 12.80 -10.26 9.85
C THR A 287 14.04 -10.61 9.04
N PRO A 288 14.04 -11.72 8.26
CA PRO A 288 15.16 -12.06 7.43
C PRO A 288 15.54 -10.90 6.50
N ASN A 289 16.84 -10.75 6.27
CA ASN A 289 17.32 -9.73 5.34
C ASN A 289 16.73 -10.01 3.93
N PRO A 290 16.14 -9.03 3.27
CA PRO A 290 15.68 -9.15 1.88
C PRO A 290 16.76 -9.61 0.91
N ASP A 291 18.04 -9.46 1.28
CA ASP A 291 19.17 -9.98 0.52
C ASP A 291 19.29 -11.51 0.55
N ASN A 292 18.72 -12.17 1.55
CA ASN A 292 18.81 -13.61 1.73
C ASN A 292 17.43 -14.20 2.05
N ILE A 293 16.60 -14.28 1.02
CA ILE A 293 15.22 -14.78 1.14
C ILE A 293 15.26 -16.28 1.45
N PRO A 294 14.59 -16.75 2.53
CA PRO A 294 14.49 -18.16 2.86
C PRO A 294 13.78 -18.95 1.74
N PRO A 295 14.21 -20.21 1.47
CA PRO A 295 13.50 -21.08 0.52
C PRO A 295 12.10 -21.44 1.03
N GLY A 296 11.20 -21.84 0.13
CA GLY A 296 9.83 -22.20 0.47
C GLY A 296 9.02 -21.01 0.98
N CYS A 297 8.22 -21.23 2.03
CA CYS A 297 7.46 -20.17 2.67
C CYS A 297 8.42 -19.16 3.33
N ARG A 298 8.42 -17.90 2.89
CA ARG A 298 9.35 -16.85 3.40
C ARG A 298 9.21 -16.60 4.89
N PHE A 299 8.05 -16.88 5.47
CA PHE A 299 7.80 -16.72 6.90
C PHE A 299 8.23 -17.94 7.75
N HIS A 300 8.59 -19.10 7.13
CA HIS A 300 8.86 -20.32 7.87
C HIS A 300 9.91 -20.21 8.99
N PRO A 301 10.98 -19.37 8.88
CA PRO A 301 11.98 -19.27 9.97
C PRO A 301 11.38 -18.73 11.28
N ARG A 302 10.38 -17.86 11.18
CA ARG A 302 9.73 -17.20 12.32
C ARG A 302 8.37 -17.83 12.67
N CYS A 303 7.90 -18.80 11.88
CA CYS A 303 6.58 -19.39 12.04
C CYS A 303 6.53 -20.36 13.22
N TYR A 304 5.65 -20.10 14.18
CA TYR A 304 5.45 -20.94 15.38
C TYR A 304 4.74 -22.26 15.10
N CYS A 305 4.18 -22.45 13.91
CA CYS A 305 3.45 -23.68 13.55
C CYS A 305 3.92 -24.30 12.22
N LYS A 306 5.18 -24.04 11.82
CA LYS A 306 5.76 -24.56 10.58
C LYS A 306 5.79 -26.09 10.54
N VAL A 307 5.65 -26.64 9.32
CA VAL A 307 5.88 -28.05 8.97
C VAL A 307 7.06 -28.14 8.00
N GLU A 308 7.58 -29.35 7.76
CA GLU A 308 8.77 -29.56 6.88
C GLU A 308 8.57 -28.96 5.49
N ARG A 309 7.40 -29.14 4.91
CA ARG A 309 7.05 -28.60 3.60
C ARG A 309 7.27 -27.08 3.50
N CYS A 310 7.04 -26.34 4.59
CA CYS A 310 7.22 -24.89 4.62
C CYS A 310 8.66 -24.45 4.31
N SER A 311 9.67 -25.27 4.60
CA SER A 311 11.08 -24.94 4.34
C SER A 311 11.54 -25.25 2.91
N VAL A 312 10.75 -26.02 2.15
CA VAL A 312 11.11 -26.52 0.82
C VAL A 312 10.24 -25.92 -0.28
N GLU A 313 8.92 -25.85 -0.06
CA GLU A 313 7.97 -25.43 -1.07
C GLU A 313 7.28 -24.10 -0.71
N GLU A 314 7.17 -23.22 -1.70
CA GLU A 314 6.41 -21.97 -1.55
C GLU A 314 4.90 -22.27 -1.59
N PRO A 315 4.12 -21.79 -0.59
CA PRO A 315 2.68 -21.97 -0.57
C PRO A 315 2.00 -21.08 -1.62
N LYS A 316 0.96 -21.60 -2.27
CA LYS A 316 0.12 -20.84 -3.19
C LYS A 316 -0.99 -20.13 -2.42
N MET A 317 -1.51 -19.05 -3.01
CA MET A 317 -2.72 -18.40 -2.51
C MET A 317 -3.92 -19.32 -2.71
N VAL A 318 -4.65 -19.60 -1.63
CA VAL A 318 -5.86 -20.43 -1.61
C VAL A 318 -6.99 -19.63 -0.99
N GLU A 319 -8.17 -19.68 -1.60
CA GLU A 319 -9.38 -19.06 -1.05
C GLU A 319 -9.94 -19.89 0.12
N TYR A 320 -10.20 -19.24 1.26
CA TYR A 320 -10.75 -19.89 2.46
C TYR A 320 -12.21 -19.54 2.69
N THR A 321 -12.56 -18.27 2.52
CA THR A 321 -13.91 -17.74 2.48
C THR A 321 -14.02 -16.80 1.27
N PRO A 322 -15.21 -16.39 0.83
CA PRO A 322 -15.37 -15.51 -0.31
C PRO A 322 -14.45 -14.28 -0.23
N GLU A 323 -13.63 -14.07 -1.24
CA GLU A 323 -12.64 -13.00 -1.34
C GLU A 323 -11.53 -13.00 -0.26
N HIS A 324 -11.40 -14.03 0.58
CA HIS A 324 -10.36 -14.16 1.60
C HIS A 324 -9.40 -15.29 1.27
N TYR A 325 -8.17 -14.93 0.95
CA TYR A 325 -7.12 -15.82 0.46
C TYR A 325 -5.91 -15.78 1.38
N ALA A 326 -5.22 -16.91 1.53
CA ALA A 326 -3.95 -16.98 2.25
C ALA A 326 -3.01 -18.00 1.63
N ALA A 327 -1.70 -17.74 1.73
CA ALA A 327 -0.62 -18.62 1.27
C ALA A 327 -0.01 -19.38 2.46
N CYS A 328 -0.62 -20.48 2.90
CA CYS A 328 -0.19 -21.22 4.09
C CYS A 328 -0.48 -22.73 4.01
N TRP A 329 0.57 -23.57 3.94
CA TRP A 329 0.44 -25.02 3.93
C TRP A 329 -0.30 -25.60 5.14
N VAL A 330 -0.01 -25.09 6.33
CA VAL A 330 -0.61 -25.58 7.59
C VAL A 330 -2.13 -25.33 7.62
N GLN A 331 -2.57 -24.20 7.10
CA GLN A 331 -3.99 -23.87 7.08
C GLN A 331 -4.70 -24.60 5.94
N GLU A 332 -4.05 -24.81 4.81
CA GLU A 332 -4.56 -25.61 3.70
C GLU A 332 -4.82 -27.06 4.14
N GLU A 333 -3.88 -27.70 4.84
CA GLU A 333 -4.08 -29.05 5.40
C GLU A 333 -5.23 -29.14 6.39
N LYS A 334 -5.42 -28.09 7.23
CA LYS A 334 -6.55 -28.03 8.17
C LYS A 334 -7.89 -27.89 7.43
N LYS A 335 -7.93 -27.13 6.34
CA LYS A 335 -9.12 -26.97 5.49
C LYS A 335 -9.52 -28.29 4.87
N VAL A 336 -8.58 -29.01 4.28
CA VAL A 336 -8.81 -30.34 3.67
C VAL A 336 -9.34 -31.34 4.72
N LYS A 337 -8.73 -31.38 5.93
CA LYS A 337 -9.19 -32.27 7.01
C LYS A 337 -10.60 -31.93 7.51
N LYS A 338 -11.00 -30.67 7.53
CA LYS A 338 -12.37 -30.25 7.88
C LYS A 338 -13.37 -30.62 6.78
N GLY A 339 -13.02 -30.41 5.50
CA GLY A 339 -13.84 -30.80 4.35
C GLY A 339 -14.14 -32.30 4.30
N ASN A 340 -13.14 -33.14 4.57
CA ASN A 340 -13.32 -34.59 4.63
C ASN A 340 -14.18 -35.08 5.81
N LYS A 341 -14.22 -34.33 6.92
CA LYS A 341 -15.09 -34.66 8.05
C LYS A 341 -16.58 -34.31 7.80
N SER A 342 -16.84 -33.30 6.95
CA SER A 342 -18.23 -32.93 6.60
C SER A 342 -18.83 -33.87 5.54
N CYS A 343 -18.03 -34.52 4.70
CA CYS A 343 -18.53 -35.57 3.77
C CYS A 343 -18.73 -36.95 4.42
N GLY A 344 -18.19 -37.19 5.62
CA GLY A 344 -18.26 -38.49 6.27
C GLY A 344 -19.51 -38.70 7.14
N ASN A 345 -20.37 -37.68 7.34
CA ASN A 345 -21.58 -37.79 8.21
C ASN A 345 -22.91 -37.84 7.43
N SER A 346 -22.89 -38.16 6.14
CA SER A 346 -24.13 -38.27 5.35
C SER A 346 -24.38 -39.70 4.83
N ILE A 347 -23.94 -40.71 5.55
CA ILE A 347 -24.38 -42.09 5.32
C ILE A 347 -24.52 -42.75 6.69
N LEU A 348 -25.69 -42.64 7.29
CA LEU A 348 -26.35 -43.66 8.14
C LEU A 348 -27.83 -43.30 8.26
#